data_d842fbc16bf4ad8b1ee7040f9c5c9186
#
_entry.id   d842fbc16bf4ad8b1ee7040f9c5c9186
#
_cell.length_a   1.000
_cell.length_b   1.000
_cell.length_c   1.000
_cell.angle_alpha   90.00
_cell.angle_beta   90.00
_cell.angle_gamma   90.00
#
_symmetry.space_group_name_H-M   'P 1'
#
loop_
_entity.id
_entity.type
_entity.pdbx_description
1 polymer ?
#
loop_
_entity_poly.entity_id
_entity_poly.type
_entity_poly.pdbx_seq_one_letter_code
_entity_poly.pdbx_strand_id
1 'polypeptide(L)'
;MERRNELVDGTIEAIRVRGRFLSMDEIAAEIGVSKTVLYRYFVDKNDLTTAVMMRFAQTTLIPNMAAALSSNLDGYELTREVIRVYVETVASEPEPYRFVMANSSASKSKVIADSERIIARMIAVMLRHRMQEVGMDTGGVEPWAYLIVGGVQLATHSWMSAPRMTSDELIDYLTMLSWSALCGIVEAGGSLEKFREQPHPTPIVPPWRPVE
;
A
#
# COMPACT_ATOMS: atom_id res chain seq x y z
N MET A 1 16.19 -7.21 21.07
CA MET A 1 15.22 -6.61 20.13
C MET A 1 15.12 -5.08 20.28
N GLU A 2 15.08 -4.55 21.47
CA GLU A 2 14.91 -3.11 21.75
C GLU A 2 15.97 -2.23 21.06
N ARG A 3 17.26 -2.53 21.25
CA ARG A 3 18.34 -1.73 20.66
C ARG A 3 18.35 -1.73 19.12
N ARG A 4 17.93 -2.82 18.48
CA ARG A 4 17.80 -2.87 17.01
C ARG A 4 16.70 -1.93 16.53
N ASN A 5 15.59 -1.89 17.24
CA ASN A 5 14.46 -0.98 16.91
C ASN A 5 14.83 0.49 17.13
N GLU A 6 15.55 0.82 18.20
CA GLU A 6 16.07 2.17 18.43
C GLU A 6 16.98 2.66 17.28
N LEU A 7 17.84 1.78 16.76
CA LEU A 7 18.69 2.11 15.61
C LEU A 7 17.86 2.30 14.32
N VAL A 8 16.79 1.54 14.15
CA VAL A 8 15.86 1.70 13.02
C VAL A 8 15.10 3.01 13.14
N ASP A 9 14.57 3.32 14.32
CA ASP A 9 13.83 4.57 14.56
C ASP A 9 14.76 5.79 14.35
N GLY A 10 15.99 5.75 14.86
CA GLY A 10 17.00 6.77 14.59
C GLY A 10 17.36 6.88 13.10
N THR A 11 17.41 5.74 12.38
CA THR A 11 17.64 5.74 10.93
C THR A 11 16.49 6.41 10.18
N ILE A 12 15.25 6.20 10.57
CA ILE A 12 14.09 6.88 9.98
C ILE A 12 14.21 8.38 10.15
N GLU A 13 14.57 8.85 11.34
CA GLU A 13 14.79 10.28 11.61
C GLU A 13 15.96 10.84 10.77
N ALA A 14 17.07 10.11 10.69
CA ALA A 14 18.20 10.52 9.84
C ALA A 14 17.78 10.69 8.37
N ILE A 15 16.95 9.75 7.86
CA ILE A 15 16.42 9.82 6.49
C ILE A 15 15.49 11.02 6.30
N ARG A 16 14.62 11.33 7.27
CA ARG A 16 13.75 12.51 7.22
C ARG A 16 14.53 13.80 7.12
N VAL A 17 15.64 13.91 7.86
CA VAL A 17 16.48 15.13 7.91
C VAL A 17 17.41 15.25 6.70
N ARG A 18 18.04 14.16 6.29
CA ARG A 18 19.15 14.17 5.31
C ARG A 18 18.77 13.63 3.93
N GLY A 19 17.57 13.02 3.80
CA GLY A 19 17.07 12.47 2.56
C GLY A 19 17.52 11.02 2.28
N ARG A 20 17.14 10.54 1.11
CA ARG A 20 17.20 9.12 0.72
C ARG A 20 18.56 8.52 0.36
N PHE A 21 19.59 9.33 0.18
CA PHE A 21 20.89 8.87 -0.35
C PHE A 21 21.95 8.62 0.71
N LEU A 22 21.55 8.43 1.96
CA LEU A 22 22.49 8.19 3.06
C LEU A 22 23.23 6.85 2.92
N SER A 23 24.53 6.89 3.13
CA SER A 23 25.36 5.70 3.34
C SER A 23 25.23 5.18 4.78
N MET A 24 25.69 3.95 5.03
CA MET A 24 25.75 3.39 6.39
C MET A 24 26.55 4.24 7.35
N ASP A 25 27.63 4.88 6.86
CA ASP A 25 28.52 5.73 7.65
C ASP A 25 27.83 7.04 8.03
N GLU A 26 27.12 7.66 7.10
CA GLU A 26 26.35 8.88 7.36
C GLU A 26 25.17 8.61 8.30
N ILE A 27 24.48 7.47 8.13
CA ILE A 27 23.44 7.06 9.07
C ILE A 27 24.01 6.87 10.48
N ALA A 28 25.12 6.15 10.63
CA ALA A 28 25.76 5.94 11.94
C ALA A 28 26.16 7.26 12.60
N ALA A 29 26.73 8.20 11.82
CA ALA A 29 27.11 9.52 12.30
C ALA A 29 25.88 10.33 12.76
N GLU A 30 24.80 10.33 11.98
CA GLU A 30 23.58 11.08 12.29
C GLU A 30 22.88 10.60 13.55
N ILE A 31 22.84 9.25 13.74
CA ILE A 31 22.20 8.65 14.95
C ILE A 31 23.15 8.57 16.16
N GLY A 32 24.37 9.13 16.04
CA GLY A 32 25.33 9.22 17.15
C GLY A 32 25.94 7.88 17.60
N VAL A 33 26.07 6.91 16.68
CA VAL A 33 26.73 5.62 16.96
C VAL A 33 27.95 5.40 16.07
N SER A 34 28.86 4.50 16.48
CA SER A 34 29.95 4.09 15.61
C SER A 34 29.43 3.17 14.48
N LYS A 35 30.11 3.22 13.33
CA LYS A 35 29.89 2.28 12.21
C LYS A 35 29.87 0.83 12.67
N THR A 36 30.78 0.45 13.55
CA THR A 36 30.88 -0.91 14.13
C THR A 36 29.62 -1.31 14.89
N VAL A 37 29.00 -0.37 15.61
CA VAL A 37 27.73 -0.61 16.30
C VAL A 37 26.62 -0.90 15.28
N LEU A 38 26.51 -0.12 14.22
CA LEU A 38 25.49 -0.31 13.21
C LEU A 38 25.65 -1.66 12.49
N TYR A 39 26.87 -2.02 12.06
CA TYR A 39 27.17 -3.30 11.42
C TYR A 39 27.03 -4.52 12.33
N ARG A 40 27.01 -4.36 13.63
CA ARG A 40 26.71 -5.45 14.58
C ARG A 40 25.23 -5.88 14.53
N TYR A 41 24.32 -4.97 14.16
CA TYR A 41 22.88 -5.23 14.11
C TYR A 41 22.33 -5.41 12.69
N PHE A 42 23.05 -4.90 11.68
CA PHE A 42 22.64 -4.98 10.28
C PHE A 42 23.83 -5.43 9.42
N VAL A 43 23.61 -6.49 8.66
CA VAL A 43 24.65 -7.09 7.81
C VAL A 43 25.13 -6.09 6.75
N ASP A 44 24.18 -5.37 6.16
CA ASP A 44 24.43 -4.36 5.12
C ASP A 44 23.31 -3.30 5.10
N LYS A 45 23.41 -2.38 4.14
CA LYS A 45 22.40 -1.34 3.92
C LYS A 45 21.04 -1.93 3.53
N ASN A 46 21.01 -3.08 2.86
CA ASN A 46 19.75 -3.72 2.46
C ASN A 46 19.00 -4.29 3.68
N ASP A 47 19.72 -4.91 4.64
CA ASP A 47 19.14 -5.38 5.90
C ASP A 47 18.56 -4.21 6.70
N LEU A 48 19.31 -3.10 6.83
CA LEU A 48 18.80 -1.89 7.49
C LEU A 48 17.59 -1.32 6.77
N THR A 49 17.63 -1.21 5.44
CA THR A 49 16.49 -0.70 4.65
C THR A 49 15.25 -1.58 4.80
N THR A 50 15.45 -2.90 4.84
CA THR A 50 14.37 -3.87 5.09
C THR A 50 13.77 -3.66 6.48
N ALA A 51 14.61 -3.42 7.49
CA ALA A 51 14.15 -3.16 8.85
C ALA A 51 13.38 -1.82 8.96
N VAL A 52 13.83 -0.75 8.30
CA VAL A 52 13.13 0.54 8.19
C VAL A 52 11.74 0.34 7.60
N MET A 53 11.65 -0.39 6.50
CA MET A 53 10.38 -0.66 5.83
C MET A 53 9.42 -1.47 6.70
N MET A 54 9.91 -2.55 7.34
CA MET A 54 9.10 -3.34 8.27
C MET A 54 8.59 -2.48 9.44
N ARG A 55 9.44 -1.61 9.97
CA ARG A 55 9.08 -0.71 11.07
C ARG A 55 7.97 0.24 10.64
N PHE A 56 8.12 0.93 9.50
CA PHE A 56 7.10 1.82 8.95
C PHE A 56 5.77 1.09 8.71
N ALA A 57 5.80 -0.10 8.09
CA ALA A 57 4.60 -0.90 7.87
C ALA A 57 3.90 -1.27 9.19
N GLN A 58 4.66 -1.73 10.19
CA GLN A 58 4.11 -2.21 11.46
C GLN A 58 3.63 -1.10 12.39
N THR A 59 4.32 0.06 12.40
CA THR A 59 4.01 1.12 13.36
C THR A 59 3.10 2.21 12.80
N THR A 60 2.99 2.32 11.48
CA THR A 60 2.25 3.41 10.84
C THR A 60 1.21 2.89 9.85
N LEU A 61 1.63 2.20 8.78
CA LEU A 61 0.70 1.86 7.70
C LEU A 61 -0.39 0.87 8.14
N ILE A 62 -0.01 -0.28 8.72
CA ILE A 62 -0.97 -1.32 9.11
C ILE A 62 -1.94 -0.82 10.19
N PRO A 63 -1.51 -0.12 11.26
CA PRO A 63 -2.44 0.44 12.24
C PRO A 63 -3.42 1.46 11.65
N ASN A 64 -2.95 2.36 10.78
CA ASN A 64 -3.82 3.34 10.12
C ASN A 64 -4.86 2.65 9.22
N MET A 65 -4.45 1.65 8.46
CA MET A 65 -5.35 0.84 7.64
C MET A 65 -6.36 0.06 8.48
N ALA A 66 -5.93 -0.52 9.61
CA ALA A 66 -6.82 -1.23 10.53
C ALA A 66 -7.88 -0.28 11.11
N ALA A 67 -7.48 0.92 11.51
CA ALA A 67 -8.40 1.94 12.03
C ALA A 67 -9.44 2.35 10.96
N ALA A 68 -9.01 2.60 9.72
CA ALA A 68 -9.92 2.92 8.61
C ALA A 68 -10.93 1.80 8.35
N LEU A 69 -10.47 0.56 8.27
CA LEU A 69 -11.32 -0.62 8.03
C LEU A 69 -12.29 -0.93 9.16
N SER A 70 -11.99 -0.47 10.38
CA SER A 70 -12.86 -0.63 11.55
C SER A 70 -13.88 0.50 11.72
N SER A 71 -13.87 1.50 10.84
CA SER A 71 -14.81 2.62 10.87
C SER A 71 -16.22 2.18 10.46
N ASN A 72 -17.23 2.86 11.00
CA ASN A 72 -18.64 2.60 10.66
C ASN A 72 -19.11 3.47 9.48
N LEU A 73 -18.33 3.51 8.42
CA LEU A 73 -18.63 4.23 7.21
C LEU A 73 -19.45 3.36 6.24
N ASP A 74 -20.23 4.00 5.35
CA ASP A 74 -20.87 3.29 4.26
C ASP A 74 -19.85 2.73 3.25
N GLY A 75 -20.32 1.99 2.26
CA GLY A 75 -19.42 1.31 1.32
C GLY A 75 -18.58 2.28 0.50
N TYR A 76 -19.14 3.39 0.03
CA TYR A 76 -18.44 4.41 -0.75
C TYR A 76 -17.44 5.18 0.11
N GLU A 77 -17.91 5.69 1.25
CA GLU A 77 -17.08 6.45 2.19
C GLU A 77 -15.91 5.60 2.71
N LEU A 78 -16.16 4.33 3.02
CA LEU A 78 -15.11 3.40 3.44
C LEU A 78 -14.08 3.16 2.33
N THR A 79 -14.53 2.97 1.09
CA THR A 79 -13.61 2.78 -0.04
C THR A 79 -12.71 4.00 -0.20
N ARG A 80 -13.29 5.20 -0.15
CA ARG A 80 -12.54 6.45 -0.24
C ARG A 80 -11.58 6.63 0.95
N GLU A 81 -12.04 6.35 2.16
CA GLU A 81 -11.26 6.49 3.39
C GLU A 81 -10.04 5.56 3.40
N VAL A 82 -10.21 4.31 3.03
CA VAL A 82 -9.10 3.33 2.95
C VAL A 82 -8.04 3.77 1.93
N ILE A 83 -8.46 4.26 0.77
CA ILE A 83 -7.56 4.80 -0.26
C ILE A 83 -6.87 6.06 0.25
N ARG A 84 -7.61 6.99 0.85
CA ARG A 84 -7.09 8.22 1.42
C ARG A 84 -6.03 7.95 2.47
N VAL A 85 -6.33 7.10 3.44
CA VAL A 85 -5.38 6.73 4.51
C VAL A 85 -4.09 6.14 3.94
N TYR A 86 -4.18 5.28 2.91
CA TYR A 86 -2.99 4.74 2.26
C TYR A 86 -2.16 5.84 1.58
N VAL A 87 -2.78 6.63 0.70
CA VAL A 87 -2.11 7.70 -0.06
C VAL A 87 -1.47 8.72 0.87
N GLU A 88 -2.21 9.23 1.86
CA GLU A 88 -1.72 10.23 2.82
C GLU A 88 -0.61 9.67 3.72
N THR A 89 -0.74 8.42 4.19
CA THR A 89 0.31 7.79 5.00
C THR A 89 1.63 7.69 4.24
N VAL A 90 1.57 7.32 2.96
CA VAL A 90 2.77 7.25 2.11
C VAL A 90 3.28 8.64 1.75
N ALA A 91 2.38 9.59 1.48
CA ALA A 91 2.74 10.97 1.13
C ALA A 91 3.30 11.78 2.31
N SER A 92 2.90 11.49 3.53
CA SER A 92 3.41 12.14 4.75
C SER A 92 4.87 11.77 5.07
N GLU A 93 5.34 10.64 4.53
CA GLU A 93 6.68 10.10 4.76
C GLU A 93 7.49 9.93 3.45
N PRO A 94 7.66 10.99 2.65
CA PRO A 94 8.19 10.86 1.30
C PRO A 94 9.64 10.38 1.27
N GLU A 95 10.49 10.81 2.19
CA GLU A 95 11.91 10.42 2.18
C GLU A 95 12.13 8.98 2.67
N PRO A 96 11.54 8.49 3.78
CA PRO A 96 11.53 7.08 4.12
C PRO A 96 11.00 6.19 3.01
N TYR A 97 9.89 6.57 2.38
CA TYR A 97 9.32 5.83 1.26
C TYR A 97 10.29 5.77 0.07
N ARG A 98 10.84 6.91 -0.36
CA ARG A 98 11.83 7.00 -1.45
C ARG A 98 13.13 6.26 -1.13
N PHE A 99 13.59 6.32 0.13
CA PHE A 99 14.76 5.55 0.58
C PHE A 99 14.53 4.05 0.40
N VAL A 100 13.37 3.56 0.82
CA VAL A 100 12.97 2.18 0.60
C VAL A 100 12.93 1.85 -0.88
N MET A 101 12.31 2.66 -1.72
CA MET A 101 12.17 2.41 -3.16
C MET A 101 13.51 2.48 -3.91
N ALA A 102 14.39 3.41 -3.57
CA ALA A 102 15.69 3.57 -4.22
C ALA A 102 16.68 2.43 -3.96
N ASN A 103 16.55 1.75 -2.81
CA ASN A 103 17.48 0.69 -2.41
C ASN A 103 16.89 -0.71 -2.62
N SER A 104 16.17 -0.98 -3.73
CA SER A 104 15.47 -2.24 -4.00
C SER A 104 16.38 -3.45 -4.22
N SER A 105 16.20 -4.49 -3.41
CA SER A 105 16.80 -5.81 -3.55
C SER A 105 15.72 -6.90 -3.44
N ALA A 106 16.06 -8.16 -3.77
CA ALA A 106 15.15 -9.30 -3.68
C ALA A 106 14.53 -9.49 -2.27
N SER A 107 15.25 -9.13 -1.21
CA SER A 107 14.74 -9.20 0.17
C SER A 107 13.59 -8.22 0.43
N LYS A 108 13.58 -7.08 -0.25
CA LYS A 108 12.49 -6.10 -0.14
C LYS A 108 11.22 -6.53 -0.82
N SER A 109 11.33 -7.19 -1.97
CA SER A 109 10.15 -7.76 -2.62
C SER A 109 9.35 -8.62 -1.66
N LYS A 110 10.02 -9.32 -0.74
CA LYS A 110 9.37 -10.13 0.28
C LYS A 110 8.65 -9.28 1.33
N VAL A 111 9.27 -8.23 1.87
CA VAL A 111 8.64 -7.39 2.93
C VAL A 111 7.48 -6.56 2.36
N ILE A 112 7.64 -6.02 1.14
CA ILE A 112 6.53 -5.36 0.42
C ILE A 112 5.38 -6.35 0.26
N ALA A 113 5.66 -7.53 -0.31
CA ALA A 113 4.67 -8.57 -0.51
C ALA A 113 4.02 -9.05 0.81
N ASP A 114 4.76 -9.12 1.90
CA ASP A 114 4.21 -9.50 3.21
C ASP A 114 3.30 -8.40 3.78
N SER A 115 3.65 -7.13 3.65
CA SER A 115 2.80 -5.99 4.05
C SER A 115 1.54 -5.90 3.20
N GLU A 116 1.67 -6.04 1.89
CA GLU A 116 0.55 -6.10 0.93
C GLU A 116 -0.40 -7.25 1.27
N ARG A 117 0.15 -8.42 1.57
CA ARG A 117 -0.63 -9.59 1.96
C ARG A 117 -1.42 -9.36 3.24
N ILE A 118 -0.84 -8.69 4.24
CA ILE A 118 -1.54 -8.35 5.48
C ILE A 118 -2.71 -7.42 5.18
N ILE A 119 -2.48 -6.33 4.45
CA ILE A 119 -3.52 -5.35 4.10
C ILE A 119 -4.61 -6.00 3.24
N ALA A 120 -4.22 -6.79 2.22
CA ALA A 120 -5.17 -7.50 1.37
C ALA A 120 -6.05 -8.48 2.17
N ARG A 121 -5.47 -9.20 3.14
CA ARG A 121 -6.24 -10.07 4.03
C ARG A 121 -7.22 -9.29 4.91
N MET A 122 -6.84 -8.15 5.44
CA MET A 122 -7.74 -7.30 6.23
C MET A 122 -8.93 -6.85 5.38
N ILE A 123 -8.69 -6.38 4.16
CA ILE A 123 -9.74 -5.99 3.21
C ILE A 123 -10.60 -7.20 2.84
N ALA A 124 -10.00 -8.36 2.56
CA ALA A 124 -10.73 -9.58 2.21
C ALA A 124 -11.65 -10.06 3.35
N VAL A 125 -11.19 -9.98 4.60
CA VAL A 125 -12.01 -10.33 5.78
C VAL A 125 -13.21 -9.38 5.90
N MET A 126 -12.99 -8.08 5.78
CA MET A 126 -14.05 -7.07 5.83
C MET A 126 -15.05 -7.26 4.68
N LEU A 127 -14.60 -7.41 3.43
CA LEU A 127 -15.47 -7.65 2.28
C LEU A 127 -16.28 -8.92 2.45
N ARG A 128 -15.65 -10.02 2.85
CA ARG A 128 -16.34 -11.30 3.08
C ARG A 128 -17.47 -11.14 4.09
N HIS A 129 -17.21 -10.48 5.21
CA HIS A 129 -18.21 -10.27 6.24
C HIS A 129 -19.42 -9.48 5.70
N ARG A 130 -19.18 -8.32 5.07
CA ARG A 130 -20.26 -7.48 4.50
C ARG A 130 -21.06 -8.19 3.41
N MET A 131 -20.40 -8.97 2.55
CA MET A 131 -21.06 -9.73 1.49
C MET A 131 -21.90 -10.88 2.06
N GLN A 132 -21.41 -11.57 3.09
CA GLN A 132 -22.17 -12.63 3.76
C GLN A 132 -23.43 -12.11 4.45
N GLU A 133 -23.38 -10.92 5.05
CA GLU A 133 -24.55 -10.29 5.70
C GLU A 133 -25.70 -10.05 4.72
N VAL A 134 -25.42 -9.86 3.44
CA VAL A 134 -26.42 -9.65 2.38
C VAL A 134 -26.60 -10.87 1.46
N GLY A 135 -26.05 -12.02 1.83
CA GLY A 135 -26.23 -13.29 1.11
C GLY A 135 -25.52 -13.36 -0.26
N MET A 136 -24.46 -12.58 -0.47
CA MET A 136 -23.68 -12.58 -1.70
C MET A 136 -22.62 -13.69 -1.73
N ASP A 137 -22.24 -14.13 -2.93
CA ASP A 137 -21.10 -15.03 -3.12
C ASP A 137 -19.78 -14.33 -2.77
N THR A 138 -18.92 -15.01 -2.03
CA THR A 138 -17.64 -14.48 -1.53
C THR A 138 -16.41 -15.11 -2.19
N GLY A 139 -16.59 -15.91 -3.24
CA GLY A 139 -15.51 -16.65 -3.90
C GLY A 139 -14.41 -15.76 -4.50
N GLY A 140 -14.76 -14.54 -4.90
CA GLY A 140 -13.84 -13.56 -5.51
C GLY A 140 -13.14 -12.62 -4.53
N VAL A 141 -13.43 -12.67 -3.22
CA VAL A 141 -12.96 -11.65 -2.24
C VAL A 141 -11.44 -11.54 -2.19
N GLU A 142 -10.71 -12.65 -2.25
CA GLU A 142 -9.25 -12.61 -2.18
C GLU A 142 -8.63 -11.95 -3.42
N PRO A 143 -8.88 -12.41 -4.66
CA PRO A 143 -8.33 -11.76 -5.84
C PRO A 143 -8.73 -10.29 -5.97
N TRP A 144 -9.95 -9.91 -5.57
CA TRP A 144 -10.37 -8.49 -5.58
C TRP A 144 -9.58 -7.65 -4.57
N ALA A 145 -9.38 -8.15 -3.35
CA ALA A 145 -8.59 -7.45 -2.34
C ALA A 145 -7.14 -7.25 -2.80
N TYR A 146 -6.50 -8.26 -3.38
CA TYR A 146 -5.16 -8.14 -3.95
C TYR A 146 -5.09 -7.16 -5.13
N LEU A 147 -6.11 -7.15 -6.00
CA LEU A 147 -6.18 -6.22 -7.13
C LEU A 147 -6.28 -4.76 -6.63
N ILE A 148 -7.15 -4.50 -5.65
CA ILE A 148 -7.33 -3.16 -5.07
C ILE A 148 -6.02 -2.70 -4.41
N VAL A 149 -5.42 -3.52 -3.54
CA VAL A 149 -4.18 -3.17 -2.84
C VAL A 149 -3.04 -2.91 -3.83
N GLY A 150 -2.80 -3.83 -4.76
CA GLY A 150 -1.73 -3.69 -5.76
C GLY A 150 -1.94 -2.51 -6.70
N GLY A 151 -3.19 -2.28 -7.14
CA GLY A 151 -3.55 -1.16 -8.00
C GLY A 151 -3.34 0.20 -7.32
N VAL A 152 -3.86 0.36 -6.11
CA VAL A 152 -3.70 1.59 -5.30
C VAL A 152 -2.22 1.85 -5.01
N GLN A 153 -1.48 0.81 -4.61
CA GLN A 153 -0.06 0.93 -4.31
C GLN A 153 0.75 1.35 -5.54
N LEU A 154 0.57 0.67 -6.67
CA LEU A 154 1.33 0.97 -7.89
C LEU A 154 1.01 2.39 -8.41
N ALA A 155 -0.26 2.80 -8.38
CA ALA A 155 -0.67 4.14 -8.76
C ALA A 155 -0.06 5.22 -7.84
N THR A 156 -0.10 5.00 -6.52
CA THR A 156 0.51 5.91 -5.54
C THR A 156 2.02 6.00 -5.73
N HIS A 157 2.70 4.87 -5.97
CA HIS A 157 4.13 4.84 -6.26
C HIS A 157 4.48 5.64 -7.52
N SER A 158 3.72 5.45 -8.60
CA SER A 158 3.89 6.20 -9.84
C SER A 158 3.70 7.71 -9.63
N TRP A 159 2.64 8.09 -8.91
CA TRP A 159 2.36 9.48 -8.57
C TRP A 159 3.48 10.11 -7.71
N MET A 160 3.96 9.42 -6.67
CA MET A 160 5.06 9.89 -5.83
C MET A 160 6.36 10.13 -6.62
N SER A 161 6.56 9.38 -7.70
CA SER A 161 7.75 9.51 -8.56
C SER A 161 7.66 10.71 -9.51
N ALA A 162 6.46 11.02 -10.00
CA ALA A 162 6.19 12.13 -10.92
C ALA A 162 4.76 12.67 -10.70
N PRO A 163 4.55 13.52 -9.68
CA PRO A 163 3.22 14.03 -9.36
C PRO A 163 2.70 14.94 -10.48
N ARG A 164 1.64 14.51 -11.14
CA ARG A 164 0.96 15.25 -12.23
C ARG A 164 -0.43 15.76 -11.82
N MET A 165 -0.86 15.44 -10.60
CA MET A 165 -2.12 15.82 -9.99
C MET A 165 -1.93 15.95 -8.49
N THR A 166 -2.88 16.53 -7.79
CA THR A 166 -2.91 16.60 -6.33
C THR A 166 -3.16 15.22 -5.71
N SER A 167 -2.88 15.07 -4.42
CA SER A 167 -3.23 13.86 -3.68
C SER A 167 -4.73 13.60 -3.67
N ASP A 168 -5.54 14.65 -3.54
CA ASP A 168 -7.01 14.55 -3.54
C ASP A 168 -7.53 14.05 -4.89
N GLU A 169 -7.02 14.57 -6.01
CA GLU A 169 -7.37 14.09 -7.35
C GLU A 169 -6.99 12.62 -7.54
N LEU A 170 -5.81 12.20 -7.05
CA LEU A 170 -5.40 10.80 -7.09
C LEU A 170 -6.37 9.92 -6.29
N ILE A 171 -6.70 10.33 -5.06
CA ILE A 171 -7.65 9.62 -4.19
C ILE A 171 -9.01 9.48 -4.89
N ASP A 172 -9.51 10.55 -5.49
CA ASP A 172 -10.81 10.55 -6.16
C ASP A 172 -10.82 9.64 -7.40
N TYR A 173 -9.77 9.65 -8.24
CA TYR A 173 -9.66 8.73 -9.38
C TYR A 173 -9.56 7.27 -8.95
N LEU A 174 -8.78 6.97 -7.94
CA LEU A 174 -8.65 5.61 -7.40
C LEU A 174 -9.97 5.14 -6.76
N THR A 175 -10.65 6.03 -6.07
CA THR A 175 -11.97 5.76 -5.48
C THR A 175 -13.00 5.49 -6.57
N MET A 176 -13.05 6.32 -7.61
CA MET A 176 -13.96 6.16 -8.74
C MET A 176 -13.80 4.77 -9.38
N LEU A 177 -12.57 4.36 -9.68
CA LEU A 177 -12.32 3.04 -10.27
C LEU A 177 -12.70 1.89 -9.32
N SER A 178 -12.23 1.96 -8.07
CA SER A 178 -12.46 0.90 -7.09
C SER A 178 -13.94 0.75 -6.76
N TRP A 179 -14.65 1.86 -6.57
CA TRP A 179 -16.08 1.88 -6.30
C TRP A 179 -16.90 1.35 -7.48
N SER A 180 -16.58 1.76 -8.71
CA SER A 180 -17.26 1.25 -9.91
C SER A 180 -17.08 -0.26 -10.06
N ALA A 181 -15.89 -0.78 -9.76
CA ALA A 181 -15.65 -2.22 -9.76
C ALA A 181 -16.47 -2.95 -8.69
N LEU A 182 -16.53 -2.38 -7.47
CA LEU A 182 -17.35 -2.95 -6.37
C LEU A 182 -18.85 -2.94 -6.71
N CYS A 183 -19.36 -1.88 -7.34
CA CYS A 183 -20.75 -1.83 -7.81
C CYS A 183 -21.05 -2.97 -8.80
N GLY A 184 -20.19 -3.21 -9.78
CA GLY A 184 -20.34 -4.31 -10.72
C GLY A 184 -20.31 -5.70 -10.05
N ILE A 185 -19.49 -5.86 -9.01
CA ILE A 185 -19.47 -7.08 -8.19
C ILE A 185 -20.81 -7.25 -7.47
N VAL A 186 -21.35 -6.16 -6.90
CA VAL A 186 -22.66 -6.19 -6.21
C VAL A 186 -23.79 -6.52 -7.16
N GLU A 187 -23.81 -5.95 -8.37
CA GLU A 187 -24.81 -6.25 -9.42
C GLU A 187 -24.83 -7.74 -9.79
N ALA A 188 -23.66 -8.35 -9.87
CA ALA A 188 -23.53 -9.80 -10.11
C ALA A 188 -23.76 -10.66 -8.84
N GLY A 189 -24.09 -10.03 -7.69
CA GLY A 189 -24.21 -10.74 -6.41
C GLY A 189 -22.94 -11.46 -5.96
N GLY A 190 -21.77 -11.00 -6.41
CA GLY A 190 -20.47 -11.64 -6.18
C GLY A 190 -20.26 -12.95 -6.97
N SER A 191 -21.26 -13.40 -7.74
CA SER A 191 -21.28 -14.70 -8.40
C SER A 191 -20.63 -14.65 -9.79
N LEU A 192 -19.62 -15.50 -9.99
CA LEU A 192 -18.97 -15.66 -11.29
C LEU A 192 -19.94 -16.24 -12.35
N GLU A 193 -20.86 -17.10 -11.94
CA GLU A 193 -21.89 -17.68 -12.82
C GLU A 193 -22.85 -16.60 -13.32
N LYS A 194 -23.43 -15.83 -12.41
CA LYS A 194 -24.31 -14.71 -12.77
C LYS A 194 -23.60 -13.68 -13.63
N PHE A 195 -22.35 -13.35 -13.32
CA PHE A 195 -21.56 -12.43 -14.13
C PHE A 195 -21.40 -12.91 -15.58
N ARG A 196 -21.17 -14.21 -15.80
CA ARG A 196 -21.02 -14.80 -17.15
C ARG A 196 -22.32 -14.81 -17.95
N GLU A 197 -23.46 -14.87 -17.27
CA GLU A 197 -24.79 -14.88 -17.90
C GLU A 197 -25.29 -13.47 -18.24
N GLN A 198 -24.74 -12.44 -17.60
CA GLN A 198 -25.11 -11.06 -17.87
C GLN A 198 -24.57 -10.58 -19.24
N PRO A 199 -25.36 -9.78 -19.97
CA PRO A 199 -24.82 -9.14 -21.17
C PRO A 199 -23.74 -8.14 -20.81
N HIS A 200 -22.61 -8.23 -21.50
CA HIS A 200 -21.50 -7.29 -21.36
C HIS A 200 -21.52 -6.31 -22.53
N PRO A 201 -22.31 -5.20 -22.46
CA PRO A 201 -22.36 -4.23 -23.54
C PRO A 201 -20.95 -3.68 -23.81
N THR A 202 -20.61 -3.56 -25.07
CA THR A 202 -19.35 -2.96 -25.50
C THR A 202 -19.29 -1.55 -24.94
N PRO A 203 -18.24 -1.17 -24.19
CA PRO A 203 -18.07 0.23 -23.76
C PRO A 203 -18.15 1.16 -24.98
N ILE A 204 -18.78 2.34 -24.84
CA ILE A 204 -18.85 3.38 -25.87
C ILE A 204 -17.45 4.02 -26.11
N VAL A 205 -16.41 3.28 -25.92
CA VAL A 205 -15.04 3.66 -26.21
C VAL A 205 -14.69 3.00 -27.53
N PRO A 206 -14.31 3.76 -28.56
CA PRO A 206 -13.85 3.15 -29.81
C PRO A 206 -12.72 2.17 -29.55
N PRO A 207 -12.64 1.06 -30.32
CA PRO A 207 -11.59 0.09 -30.14
C PRO A 207 -10.22 0.79 -30.19
N TRP A 208 -9.38 0.46 -29.22
CA TRP A 208 -8.02 1.00 -29.13
C TRP A 208 -7.28 0.75 -30.46
N ARG A 209 -6.77 1.80 -31.06
CA ARG A 209 -5.87 1.71 -32.22
C ARG A 209 -4.45 2.06 -31.74
N PRO A 210 -3.43 1.23 -32.03
CA PRO A 210 -2.06 1.60 -31.73
C PRO A 210 -1.75 2.94 -32.43
N VAL A 211 -1.08 3.83 -31.73
CA VAL A 211 -0.49 5.02 -32.34
C VAL A 211 0.71 4.54 -33.13
N GLU A 212 0.73 4.78 -34.45
CA GLU A 212 1.85 4.51 -35.34
C GLU A 212 3.08 5.37 -35.00
#